data_907742510dab1c1f9d530a6a6b70cffc
#
_entry.id   907742510dab1c1f9d530a6a6b70cffc
#
_cell.length_a   1.000
_cell.length_b   1.000
_cell.length_c   1.000
_cell.angle_alpha   90.00
_cell.angle_beta   90.00
_cell.angle_gamma   90.00
#
_symmetry.space_group_name_H-M   'P 1'
#
loop_
_entity.id
_entity.type
_entity.pdbx_description
1 polymer ?
#
loop_
_entity_poly.entity_id
_entity_poly.type
_entity_poly.pdbx_seq_one_letter_code
_entity_poly.pdbx_strand_id
1 'polypeptide(L)'
;KLQFASKDKPEKILILANKLDTAVEMASKIKGFLRQWPEWINVGFSKDKDTQKHYRLNNDSEVKAVATSVDALRGYTPTTLIFDEAAYIESGDDLWAACMASLATGGKVVVISTPNGFDRIYYEIYDQSIRGLNQFRISRLTWYNDPRFNKDLKWVKTKDITHFLLNREDYDESDILDHSTVKTDYQESIEELYELGYKPFSSWFEKMCKKLKFDRRKISQELECAFLGSGDNVIPADTIEDLMKNVCDPLEVWVGNSLHVWKQPKEGNRYIMG
;
A
#
# COMPACT_ATOMS: atom_id res chain seq x y z
N LYS A 1 -4.47 20.12 9.03
CA LYS A 1 -4.72 19.95 10.46
C LYS A 1 -3.69 20.71 11.32
N LEU A 2 -2.38 20.46 11.18
CA LEU A 2 -1.33 21.09 12.00
C LEU A 2 -1.49 22.62 12.13
N GLN A 3 -1.77 23.34 11.04
CA GLN A 3 -1.91 24.79 11.02
C GLN A 3 -3.21 25.29 11.66
N PHE A 4 -4.27 24.46 11.67
CA PHE A 4 -5.60 24.86 12.12
C PHE A 4 -6.00 24.25 13.48
N ALA A 5 -5.07 23.53 14.12
CA ALA A 5 -5.29 23.02 15.45
C ALA A 5 -5.31 24.16 16.48
N SER A 6 -6.20 24.09 17.45
CA SER A 6 -6.18 25.01 18.58
C SER A 6 -5.11 24.60 19.60
N LYS A 7 -4.65 25.55 20.42
CA LYS A 7 -3.70 25.24 21.50
C LYS A 7 -4.29 24.25 22.52
N ASP A 8 -5.59 24.26 22.71
CA ASP A 8 -6.26 23.32 23.63
C ASP A 8 -6.33 21.89 23.08
N LYS A 9 -6.22 21.73 21.74
CA LYS A 9 -6.21 20.44 21.05
C LYS A 9 -5.15 20.40 19.96
N PRO A 10 -3.86 20.41 20.34
CA PRO A 10 -2.78 20.36 19.36
C PRO A 10 -2.73 19.02 18.63
N GLU A 11 -2.33 19.05 17.37
CA GLU A 11 -2.07 17.84 16.60
C GLU A 11 -0.66 17.32 16.89
N LYS A 12 -0.56 16.05 17.26
CA LYS A 12 0.70 15.35 17.50
C LYS A 12 0.87 14.26 16.46
N ILE A 13 1.72 14.50 15.49
CA ILE A 13 1.99 13.54 14.41
C ILE A 13 3.26 12.79 14.74
N LEU A 14 3.18 11.47 14.76
CA LEU A 14 4.32 10.58 14.85
C LEU A 14 4.51 9.84 13.52
N ILE A 15 5.70 9.93 12.96
CA ILE A 15 6.10 9.28 11.72
C ILE A 15 7.05 8.14 12.06
N LEU A 16 6.68 6.94 11.66
CA LEU A 16 7.47 5.73 11.81
C LEU A 16 7.87 5.19 10.43
N ALA A 17 9.12 4.82 10.30
CA ALA A 17 9.62 4.11 9.12
C ALA A 17 10.68 3.08 9.55
N ASN A 18 10.94 2.09 8.70
CA ASN A 18 11.95 1.07 8.97
C ASN A 18 13.32 1.68 9.31
N LYS A 19 13.67 2.81 8.65
CA LYS A 19 14.90 3.58 8.94
C LYS A 19 14.55 4.99 9.42
N LEU A 20 15.32 5.50 10.38
CA LEU A 20 15.13 6.85 10.89
C LEU A 20 15.25 7.92 9.80
N ASP A 21 16.18 7.74 8.86
CA ASP A 21 16.40 8.71 7.78
C ASP A 21 15.18 8.84 6.88
N THR A 22 14.49 7.75 6.57
CA THR A 22 13.23 7.77 5.81
C THR A 22 12.14 8.56 6.54
N ALA A 23 11.96 8.31 7.83
CA ALA A 23 11.00 9.04 8.65
C ALA A 23 11.35 10.54 8.73
N VAL A 24 12.64 10.88 8.86
CA VAL A 24 13.13 12.27 8.88
C VAL A 24 12.92 12.95 7.54
N GLU A 25 13.13 12.25 6.42
CA GLU A 25 12.86 12.79 5.08
C GLU A 25 11.39 13.18 4.93
N MET A 26 10.46 12.30 5.34
CA MET A 26 9.03 12.62 5.32
C MET A 26 8.69 13.81 6.22
N ALA A 27 9.21 13.85 7.45
CA ALA A 27 9.02 14.99 8.35
C ALA A 27 9.54 16.30 7.74
N SER A 28 10.70 16.25 7.07
CA SER A 28 11.30 17.40 6.39
C SER A 28 10.46 17.90 5.22
N LYS A 29 9.86 16.99 4.43
CA LYS A 29 8.93 17.34 3.36
C LYS A 29 7.69 18.06 3.91
N ILE A 30 7.09 17.55 4.99
CA ILE A 30 5.96 18.20 5.67
C ILE A 30 6.36 19.60 6.16
N LYS A 31 7.53 19.71 6.77
CA LYS A 31 8.07 21.01 7.23
C LYS A 31 8.28 22.00 6.08
N GLY A 32 8.80 21.51 4.94
CA GLY A 32 8.95 22.30 3.72
C GLY A 32 7.64 22.85 3.19
N PHE A 33 6.60 22.04 3.15
CA PHE A 33 5.25 22.48 2.79
C PHE A 33 4.71 23.55 3.74
N LEU A 34 4.85 23.34 5.04
CA LEU A 34 4.38 24.30 6.05
C LEU A 34 5.09 25.65 5.92
N ARG A 35 6.38 25.67 5.57
CA ARG A 35 7.15 26.92 5.36
C ARG A 35 6.73 27.73 4.14
N GLN A 36 6.13 27.09 3.15
CA GLN A 36 5.65 27.74 1.92
C GLN A 36 4.27 28.39 2.08
N TRP A 37 3.61 28.21 3.20
CA TRP A 37 2.30 28.80 3.45
C TRP A 37 2.44 30.30 3.66
N PRO A 38 1.49 31.11 3.15
CA PRO A 38 1.46 32.55 3.35
C PRO A 38 1.53 32.94 4.83
N GLU A 39 2.21 34.01 5.16
CA GLU A 39 2.41 34.47 6.55
C GLU A 39 1.10 34.64 7.32
N TRP A 40 0.04 35.11 6.65
CA TRP A 40 -1.26 35.34 7.28
C TRP A 40 -1.99 34.07 7.73
N ILE A 41 -1.59 32.89 7.26
CA ILE A 41 -2.14 31.61 7.65
C ILE A 41 -1.11 30.70 8.32
N ASN A 42 0.17 31.05 8.24
CA ASN A 42 1.25 30.26 8.79
C ASN A 42 1.41 30.53 10.28
N VAL A 43 1.13 29.52 11.11
CA VAL A 43 1.30 29.61 12.57
C VAL A 43 2.76 29.80 12.98
N GLY A 44 3.70 29.43 12.13
CA GLY A 44 5.14 29.49 12.42
C GLY A 44 5.64 28.35 13.31
N PHE A 45 6.97 28.27 13.42
CA PHE A 45 7.66 27.22 14.19
C PHE A 45 8.13 27.75 15.53
N SER A 46 7.99 26.94 16.57
CA SER A 46 8.52 27.23 17.90
C SER A 46 10.05 27.10 17.90
N LYS A 47 10.73 28.04 18.54
CA LYS A 47 12.19 28.03 18.64
C LYS A 47 12.72 26.91 19.53
N ASP A 48 11.92 26.40 20.46
CA ASP A 48 12.36 25.40 21.44
C ASP A 48 12.54 24.01 20.84
N LYS A 49 11.77 23.69 19.78
CA LYS A 49 11.82 22.41 19.09
C LYS A 49 11.73 22.64 17.58
N ASP A 50 12.85 22.85 16.95
CA ASP A 50 12.94 23.06 15.50
C ASP A 50 14.12 22.28 14.90
N THR A 51 14.09 20.95 15.06
CA THR A 51 15.05 20.04 14.41
C THR A 51 14.44 19.41 13.16
N GLN A 52 15.22 18.65 12.41
CA GLN A 52 14.72 17.92 11.25
C GLN A 52 13.79 16.76 11.65
N LYS A 53 14.12 16.06 12.75
CA LYS A 53 13.38 14.90 13.24
C LYS A 53 12.25 15.22 14.21
N HIS A 54 12.25 16.42 14.81
CA HIS A 54 11.22 16.82 15.77
C HIS A 54 11.08 18.34 15.74
N TYR A 55 9.91 18.83 15.37
CA TYR A 55 9.58 20.24 15.37
C TYR A 55 8.16 20.48 15.90
N ARG A 56 7.99 21.66 16.48
CA ARG A 56 6.73 22.14 17.04
C ARG A 56 6.33 23.44 16.38
N LEU A 57 5.05 23.65 16.18
CA LEU A 57 4.47 24.91 15.74
C LEU A 57 4.08 25.77 16.97
N ASN A 58 3.84 27.06 16.76
CA ASN A 58 3.47 28.00 17.82
C ASN A 58 2.06 27.74 18.41
N ASN A 59 1.26 26.86 17.82
CA ASN A 59 0.00 26.35 18.35
C ASN A 59 0.15 25.01 19.10
N ASP A 60 1.36 24.65 19.52
CA ASP A 60 1.74 23.43 20.21
C ASP A 60 1.57 22.13 19.42
N SER A 61 1.13 22.21 18.16
CA SER A 61 1.15 21.04 17.28
C SER A 61 2.59 20.62 16.98
N GLU A 62 2.86 19.31 16.92
CA GLU A 62 4.22 18.80 16.72
C GLU A 62 4.26 17.64 15.74
N VAL A 63 5.43 17.49 15.09
CA VAL A 63 5.76 16.36 14.24
C VAL A 63 7.06 15.75 14.74
N LYS A 64 7.06 14.45 14.95
CA LYS A 64 8.22 13.68 15.40
C LYS A 64 8.44 12.49 14.49
N ALA A 65 9.66 12.32 14.01
CA ALA A 65 10.11 11.17 13.23
C ALA A 65 10.93 10.23 14.09
N VAL A 66 10.64 8.93 14.01
CA VAL A 66 11.33 7.88 14.75
C VAL A 66 11.53 6.64 13.88
N ALA A 67 12.58 5.89 14.14
CA ALA A 67 12.68 4.54 13.60
C ALA A 67 11.65 3.63 14.29
N THR A 68 11.17 2.62 13.57
CA THR A 68 10.23 1.65 14.12
C THR A 68 10.88 0.84 15.24
N SER A 69 10.31 0.97 16.43
CA SER A 69 10.58 0.10 17.57
C SER A 69 9.39 0.15 18.52
N VAL A 70 9.14 -0.93 19.25
CA VAL A 70 8.08 -0.98 20.28
C VAL A 70 8.28 0.10 21.32
N ASP A 71 9.53 0.43 21.66
CA ASP A 71 9.86 1.48 22.65
C ASP A 71 9.65 2.90 22.12
N ALA A 72 9.66 3.11 20.81
CA ALA A 72 9.46 4.43 20.22
C ALA A 72 8.10 5.05 20.52
N LEU A 73 7.11 4.20 20.81
CA LEU A 73 5.73 4.59 21.12
C LEU A 73 5.48 4.78 22.61
N ARG A 74 6.34 4.23 23.47
CA ARG A 74 6.17 4.32 24.91
C ARG A 74 6.28 5.76 25.37
N GLY A 75 5.26 6.22 26.11
CA GLY A 75 5.21 7.58 26.67
C GLY A 75 4.87 8.67 25.63
N TYR A 76 4.47 8.30 24.41
CA TYR A 76 4.00 9.25 23.40
C TYR A 76 2.55 8.93 23.00
N THR A 77 1.67 9.92 23.06
CA THR A 77 0.26 9.78 22.71
C THR A 77 -0.04 10.62 21.47
N PRO A 78 0.16 10.07 20.26
CA PRO A 78 -0.06 10.80 19.02
C PRO A 78 -1.56 10.92 18.73
N THR A 79 -1.94 12.02 18.07
CA THR A 79 -3.26 12.17 17.46
C THR A 79 -3.31 11.58 16.06
N THR A 80 -2.13 11.45 15.42
CA THR A 80 -1.98 10.84 14.10
C THR A 80 -0.66 10.06 14.05
N LEU A 81 -0.76 8.80 13.65
CA LEU A 81 0.37 7.93 13.33
C LEU A 81 0.50 7.80 11.82
N ILE A 82 1.72 7.91 11.31
CA ILE A 82 2.04 7.65 9.91
C ILE A 82 3.10 6.54 9.89
N PHE A 83 2.77 5.42 9.27
CA PHE A 83 3.71 4.35 8.96
C PHE A 83 4.16 4.51 7.52
N ASP A 84 5.43 4.79 7.32
CA ASP A 84 6.03 4.82 6.00
C ASP A 84 6.82 3.54 5.74
N GLU A 85 6.77 3.04 4.52
CA GLU A 85 7.37 1.76 4.12
C GLU A 85 6.92 0.59 5.02
N ALA A 86 5.64 0.55 5.38
CA ALA A 86 5.10 -0.38 6.37
C ALA A 86 5.31 -1.85 6.01
N ALA A 87 5.33 -2.21 4.72
CA ALA A 87 5.59 -3.58 4.26
C ALA A 87 7.03 -4.07 4.53
N TYR A 88 7.93 -3.18 4.91
CA TYR A 88 9.35 -3.50 5.19
C TYR A 88 9.67 -3.53 6.69
N ILE A 89 8.67 -3.40 7.55
CA ILE A 89 8.84 -3.44 9.01
C ILE A 89 8.86 -4.88 9.48
N GLU A 90 9.95 -5.31 10.12
CA GLU A 90 10.16 -6.72 10.52
C GLU A 90 9.31 -7.14 11.73
N SER A 91 9.14 -6.30 12.74
CA SER A 91 8.36 -6.61 13.96
C SER A 91 6.96 -5.97 13.89
N GLY A 92 6.25 -6.18 12.79
CA GLY A 92 5.01 -5.46 12.48
C GLY A 92 3.91 -5.68 13.52
N ASP A 93 3.69 -6.91 13.98
CA ASP A 93 2.58 -7.27 14.87
C ASP A 93 2.70 -6.63 16.25
N ASP A 94 3.88 -6.73 16.89
CA ASP A 94 4.14 -6.13 18.20
C ASP A 94 4.07 -4.61 18.14
N LEU A 95 4.62 -4.03 17.07
CA LEU A 95 4.56 -2.61 16.83
C LEU A 95 3.13 -2.14 16.60
N TRP A 96 2.35 -2.91 15.83
CA TRP A 96 0.95 -2.62 15.56
C TRP A 96 0.11 -2.64 16.84
N ALA A 97 0.28 -3.66 17.67
CA ALA A 97 -0.39 -3.75 18.97
C ALA A 97 -0.06 -2.54 19.87
N ALA A 98 1.22 -2.14 19.93
CA ALA A 98 1.64 -0.95 20.68
C ALA A 98 1.05 0.34 20.12
N CYS A 99 0.90 0.44 18.79
CA CYS A 99 0.27 1.59 18.13
C CYS A 99 -1.22 1.67 18.46
N MET A 100 -1.93 0.55 18.38
CA MET A 100 -3.36 0.51 18.71
C MET A 100 -3.61 0.92 20.18
N ALA A 101 -2.76 0.46 21.09
CA ALA A 101 -2.83 0.88 22.48
C ALA A 101 -2.61 2.40 22.65
N SER A 102 -1.65 2.98 21.92
CA SER A 102 -1.35 4.42 21.97
C SER A 102 -2.45 5.30 21.35
N LEU A 103 -3.28 4.72 20.48
CA LEU A 103 -4.38 5.38 19.77
C LEU A 103 -5.76 5.16 20.43
N ALA A 104 -5.82 4.40 21.52
CA ALA A 104 -7.07 4.04 22.20
C ALA A 104 -7.97 5.25 22.56
N THR A 105 -7.41 6.45 22.60
CA THR A 105 -8.11 7.72 22.86
C THR A 105 -8.66 8.42 21.61
N GLY A 106 -8.67 7.76 20.44
CA GLY A 106 -9.27 8.27 19.21
C GLY A 106 -8.31 8.90 18.19
N GLY A 107 -7.08 8.44 18.13
CA GLY A 107 -6.10 8.85 17.12
C GLY A 107 -6.43 8.32 15.71
N LYS A 108 -5.63 8.74 14.72
CA LYS A 108 -5.71 8.30 13.32
C LYS A 108 -4.44 7.58 12.90
N VAL A 109 -4.59 6.60 12.02
CA VAL A 109 -3.46 5.88 11.42
C VAL A 109 -3.49 6.06 9.91
N VAL A 110 -2.33 6.32 9.34
CA VAL A 110 -2.05 6.31 7.91
C VAL A 110 -0.94 5.30 7.67
N VAL A 111 -1.18 4.31 6.82
CA VAL A 111 -0.20 3.27 6.49
C VAL A 111 0.13 3.40 5.01
N ILE A 112 1.41 3.61 4.69
CA ILE A 112 1.90 3.86 3.35
C ILE A 112 2.99 2.84 3.04
N SER A 113 2.91 2.18 1.90
CA SER A 113 3.99 1.31 1.40
C SER A 113 3.77 0.93 -0.07
N THR A 114 4.83 0.49 -0.76
CA THR A 114 4.73 -0.47 -1.84
C THR A 114 4.53 -1.87 -1.26
N PRO A 115 3.85 -2.80 -1.97
CA PRO A 115 3.68 -4.18 -1.52
C PRO A 115 5.02 -4.91 -1.34
N ASN A 116 5.12 -5.78 -0.33
CA ASN A 116 6.31 -6.61 -0.11
C ASN A 116 5.93 -7.95 0.58
N GLY A 117 5.51 -8.94 -0.22
CA GLY A 117 5.10 -10.25 0.29
C GLY A 117 3.71 -10.27 0.94
N PHE A 118 3.30 -11.47 1.37
CA PHE A 118 1.99 -11.73 1.97
C PHE A 118 2.05 -11.98 3.48
N ASP A 119 3.24 -12.06 4.06
CA ASP A 119 3.53 -12.53 5.41
C ASP A 119 3.70 -11.42 6.44
N ARG A 120 3.31 -10.18 6.10
CA ARG A 120 3.55 -9.01 6.94
C ARG A 120 2.26 -8.27 7.27
N ILE A 121 2.28 -7.54 8.38
CA ILE A 121 1.14 -6.75 8.90
C ILE A 121 0.52 -5.82 7.84
N TYR A 122 1.32 -5.28 6.91
CA TYR A 122 0.82 -4.41 5.86
C TYR A 122 -0.16 -5.15 4.93
N TYR A 123 0.18 -6.39 4.54
CA TYR A 123 -0.72 -7.21 3.73
C TYR A 123 -1.99 -7.59 4.50
N GLU A 124 -1.85 -7.96 5.77
CA GLU A 124 -3.00 -8.31 6.62
C GLU A 124 -3.99 -7.14 6.74
N ILE A 125 -3.48 -5.92 7.01
CA ILE A 125 -4.32 -4.71 7.06
C ILE A 125 -5.02 -4.48 5.72
N TYR A 126 -4.31 -4.64 4.61
CA TYR A 126 -4.84 -4.47 3.26
C TYR A 126 -5.92 -5.51 2.93
N ASP A 127 -5.66 -6.80 3.17
CA ASP A 127 -6.60 -7.89 2.93
C ASP A 127 -7.87 -7.74 3.78
N GLN A 128 -7.73 -7.46 5.07
CA GLN A 128 -8.86 -7.18 5.95
C GLN A 128 -9.68 -5.96 5.49
N SER A 129 -9.01 -4.93 4.93
CA SER A 129 -9.70 -3.75 4.39
C SER A 129 -10.54 -4.10 3.17
N ILE A 130 -10.03 -4.90 2.23
CA ILE A 130 -10.78 -5.37 1.06
C ILE A 130 -12.00 -6.17 1.48
N ARG A 131 -11.85 -7.02 2.50
CA ARG A 131 -12.94 -7.85 3.03
C ARG A 131 -13.91 -7.08 3.93
N GLY A 132 -13.67 -5.80 4.20
CA GLY A 132 -14.50 -4.99 5.10
C GLY A 132 -14.40 -5.39 6.58
N LEU A 133 -13.34 -6.11 6.98
CA LEU A 133 -13.12 -6.61 8.33
C LEU A 133 -12.45 -5.59 9.26
N ASN A 134 -11.95 -4.49 8.71
CA ASN A 134 -11.41 -3.36 9.47
C ASN A 134 -11.98 -2.03 8.96
N GLN A 135 -11.60 -0.90 9.59
CA GLN A 135 -12.10 0.42 9.26
C GLN A 135 -11.18 1.23 8.34
N PHE A 136 -10.14 0.61 7.79
CA PHE A 136 -9.24 1.31 6.88
C PHE A 136 -9.89 1.53 5.52
N ARG A 137 -9.56 2.68 4.93
CA ARG A 137 -9.88 2.99 3.54
C ARG A 137 -8.63 2.80 2.71
N ILE A 138 -8.75 2.01 1.66
CA ILE A 138 -7.65 1.78 0.72
C ILE A 138 -7.60 2.94 -0.28
N SER A 139 -6.39 3.42 -0.53
CA SER A 139 -6.08 4.32 -1.64
C SER A 139 -4.90 3.75 -2.41
N ARG A 140 -5.14 3.28 -3.62
CA ARG A 140 -4.11 2.75 -4.50
C ARG A 140 -3.67 3.83 -5.47
N LEU A 141 -2.41 4.24 -5.37
CA LEU A 141 -1.80 5.24 -6.23
C LEU A 141 -0.77 4.55 -7.14
N THR A 142 -1.16 4.32 -8.37
CA THR A 142 -0.32 3.70 -9.38
C THR A 142 0.37 4.76 -10.23
N TRP A 143 1.39 4.37 -10.99
CA TRP A 143 2.13 5.28 -11.84
C TRP A 143 1.25 6.00 -12.88
N TYR A 144 0.22 5.35 -13.38
CA TYR A 144 -0.68 5.94 -14.38
C TYR A 144 -1.65 6.98 -13.80
N ASN A 145 -1.72 7.14 -12.48
CA ASN A 145 -2.45 8.24 -11.84
C ASN A 145 -1.64 9.56 -11.85
N ASP A 146 -0.33 9.52 -12.14
CA ASP A 146 0.51 10.70 -12.16
C ASP A 146 0.62 11.28 -13.58
N PRO A 147 0.19 12.55 -13.82
CA PRO A 147 0.25 13.18 -15.13
C PRO A 147 1.66 13.27 -15.74
N ARG A 148 2.70 13.12 -14.94
CA ARG A 148 4.09 13.10 -15.42
C ARG A 148 4.43 11.81 -16.15
N PHE A 149 3.77 10.71 -15.83
CA PHE A 149 4.08 9.35 -16.26
C PHE A 149 3.09 8.77 -17.25
N ASN A 150 1.89 9.38 -17.35
CA ASN A 150 0.78 8.87 -18.15
C ASN A 150 0.50 9.65 -19.46
N LYS A 151 1.42 10.50 -19.92
CA LYS A 151 1.21 11.39 -21.08
C LYS A 151 0.79 10.67 -22.37
N ASP A 152 1.30 9.47 -22.57
CA ASP A 152 1.05 8.59 -23.72
C ASP A 152 0.48 7.24 -23.25
N LEU A 153 -0.38 7.29 -22.23
CA LEU A 153 -1.00 6.10 -21.64
C LEU A 153 -1.87 5.36 -22.66
N LYS A 154 -1.59 4.08 -22.80
CA LYS A 154 -2.36 3.12 -23.60
C LYS A 154 -2.62 1.87 -22.78
N TRP A 155 -3.53 1.05 -23.25
CA TRP A 155 -3.90 -0.21 -22.65
C TRP A 155 -3.71 -1.32 -23.67
N VAL A 156 -3.09 -2.42 -23.29
CA VAL A 156 -2.91 -3.58 -24.14
C VAL A 156 -3.56 -4.80 -23.52
N LYS A 157 -4.26 -5.57 -24.33
CA LYS A 157 -4.86 -6.84 -23.90
C LYS A 157 -3.78 -7.91 -23.82
N THR A 158 -3.31 -8.18 -22.59
CA THR A 158 -2.24 -9.15 -22.35
C THR A 158 -2.32 -9.73 -20.95
N LYS A 159 -1.90 -10.96 -20.80
CA LYS A 159 -1.69 -11.58 -19.48
C LYS A 159 -0.38 -11.10 -18.82
N ASP A 160 0.61 -10.79 -19.63
CA ASP A 160 1.95 -10.36 -19.17
C ASP A 160 2.43 -9.13 -19.94
N ILE A 161 2.47 -8.01 -19.23
CA ILE A 161 2.94 -6.74 -19.79
C ILE A 161 4.42 -6.80 -20.21
N THR A 162 5.22 -7.61 -19.51
CA THR A 162 6.64 -7.78 -19.83
C THR A 162 6.82 -8.51 -21.17
N HIS A 163 6.00 -9.53 -21.41
CA HIS A 163 5.98 -10.23 -22.69
C HIS A 163 5.62 -9.27 -23.83
N PHE A 164 4.57 -8.47 -23.66
CA PHE A 164 4.18 -7.45 -24.65
C PHE A 164 5.30 -6.47 -24.95
N LEU A 165 5.99 -5.96 -23.93
CA LEU A 165 7.06 -4.98 -24.13
C LEU A 165 8.28 -5.54 -24.86
N LEU A 166 8.53 -6.86 -24.76
CA LEU A 166 9.65 -7.55 -25.40
C LEU A 166 9.32 -8.10 -26.79
N ASN A 167 8.06 -8.45 -27.05
CA ASN A 167 7.61 -9.15 -28.27
C ASN A 167 6.36 -8.45 -28.83
N ARG A 168 6.50 -7.18 -29.22
CA ARG A 168 5.37 -6.36 -29.71
C ARG A 168 4.78 -6.88 -31.02
N GLU A 169 5.56 -7.62 -31.80
CA GLU A 169 5.16 -8.28 -33.03
C GLU A 169 4.11 -9.38 -32.84
N ASP A 170 3.95 -9.88 -31.62
CA ASP A 170 2.94 -10.90 -31.27
C ASP A 170 1.54 -10.28 -31.04
N TYR A 171 1.39 -8.95 -31.14
CA TYR A 171 0.17 -8.24 -30.80
C TYR A 171 -0.33 -7.38 -31.97
N ASP A 172 -1.63 -7.40 -32.19
CA ASP A 172 -2.27 -6.59 -33.22
C ASP A 172 -2.66 -5.19 -32.69
N GLU A 173 -2.89 -4.23 -33.61
CA GLU A 173 -3.37 -2.90 -33.24
C GLU A 173 -4.71 -2.95 -32.52
N SER A 174 -5.54 -3.96 -32.78
CA SER A 174 -6.83 -4.18 -32.11
C SER A 174 -6.71 -4.57 -30.64
N ASP A 175 -5.54 -5.07 -30.21
CA ASP A 175 -5.23 -5.39 -28.83
C ASP A 175 -4.87 -4.15 -28.01
N ILE A 176 -4.66 -2.99 -28.67
CA ILE A 176 -4.20 -1.75 -28.06
C ILE A 176 -5.29 -0.71 -28.07
N LEU A 177 -5.63 -0.17 -26.89
CA LEU A 177 -6.57 0.94 -26.72
C LEU A 177 -5.81 2.20 -26.31
N ASP A 178 -6.15 3.32 -26.93
CA ASP A 178 -5.68 4.62 -26.47
C ASP A 178 -6.49 5.05 -25.24
N HIS A 179 -5.83 5.57 -24.22
CA HIS A 179 -6.50 6.00 -22.99
C HIS A 179 -7.54 7.10 -23.23
N SER A 180 -7.35 7.94 -24.23
CA SER A 180 -8.31 8.99 -24.61
C SER A 180 -9.66 8.45 -25.08
N THR A 181 -9.72 7.18 -25.50
CA THR A 181 -10.95 6.50 -25.93
C THR A 181 -11.71 5.87 -24.77
N VAL A 182 -11.09 5.75 -23.60
CA VAL A 182 -11.69 5.17 -22.39
C VAL A 182 -12.58 6.24 -21.75
N LYS A 183 -13.88 6.00 -21.71
CA LYS A 183 -14.85 6.93 -21.08
C LYS A 183 -14.54 7.05 -19.59
N THR A 184 -14.36 8.27 -19.14
CA THR A 184 -13.87 8.61 -17.82
C THR A 184 -14.99 8.80 -16.79
N ASP A 185 -15.49 7.70 -16.25
CA ASP A 185 -15.78 7.63 -14.81
C ASP A 185 -14.65 6.78 -14.19
N TYR A 186 -13.71 7.48 -13.61
CA TYR A 186 -12.28 7.13 -13.59
C TYR A 186 -11.92 5.80 -12.91
N GLN A 187 -12.68 5.33 -11.94
CA GLN A 187 -12.36 4.09 -11.22
C GLN A 187 -13.04 2.85 -11.81
N GLU A 188 -14.31 2.91 -12.08
CA GLU A 188 -15.06 1.77 -12.63
C GLU A 188 -14.53 1.35 -14.01
N SER A 189 -14.20 2.32 -14.87
CA SER A 189 -13.66 2.03 -16.21
C SER A 189 -12.28 1.37 -16.19
N ILE A 190 -11.45 1.68 -15.20
CA ILE A 190 -10.13 1.06 -15.05
C ILE A 190 -10.25 -0.38 -14.52
N GLU A 191 -11.14 -0.61 -13.57
CA GLU A 191 -11.41 -1.97 -13.05
C GLU A 191 -11.96 -2.87 -14.15
N GLU A 192 -12.92 -2.37 -14.95
CA GLU A 192 -13.42 -3.08 -16.14
C GLU A 192 -12.31 -3.44 -17.13
N LEU A 193 -11.36 -2.53 -17.40
CA LEU A 193 -10.24 -2.82 -18.29
C LEU A 193 -9.36 -3.94 -17.75
N TYR A 194 -9.09 -3.96 -16.43
CA TYR A 194 -8.35 -5.05 -15.81
C TYR A 194 -9.10 -6.38 -15.88
N GLU A 195 -10.41 -6.38 -15.66
CA GLU A 195 -11.27 -7.55 -15.77
C GLU A 195 -11.30 -8.11 -17.21
N LEU A 196 -11.29 -7.22 -18.22
CA LEU A 196 -11.20 -7.58 -19.62
C LEU A 196 -9.79 -8.04 -20.06
N GLY A 197 -8.81 -8.02 -19.15
CA GLY A 197 -7.45 -8.45 -19.37
C GLY A 197 -6.53 -7.40 -19.97
N TYR A 198 -6.91 -6.12 -19.92
CA TYR A 198 -6.03 -5.04 -20.35
C TYR A 198 -5.04 -4.64 -19.27
N LYS A 199 -3.82 -4.27 -19.68
CA LYS A 199 -2.76 -3.74 -18.84
C LYS A 199 -2.32 -2.37 -19.34
N PRO A 200 -2.07 -1.40 -18.44
CA PRO A 200 -1.61 -0.06 -18.82
C PRO A 200 -0.13 -0.06 -19.19
N PHE A 201 0.24 0.74 -20.18
CA PHE A 201 1.62 1.04 -20.50
C PHE A 201 1.79 2.46 -21.05
N SER A 202 3.00 2.99 -20.92
CA SER A 202 3.42 4.28 -21.48
C SER A 202 4.91 4.24 -21.79
N SER A 203 5.43 5.21 -22.50
CA SER A 203 6.87 5.33 -22.75
C SER A 203 7.67 5.46 -21.44
N TRP A 204 7.10 6.10 -20.42
CA TRP A 204 7.73 6.16 -19.10
C TRP A 204 7.78 4.78 -18.44
N PHE A 205 6.66 4.05 -18.44
CA PHE A 205 6.57 2.71 -17.86
C PHE A 205 7.56 1.74 -18.54
N GLU A 206 7.61 1.75 -19.87
CA GLU A 206 8.57 0.93 -20.62
C GLU A 206 10.03 1.25 -20.23
N LYS A 207 10.37 2.54 -20.11
CA LYS A 207 11.70 2.97 -19.66
C LYS A 207 12.02 2.47 -18.25
N MET A 208 11.04 2.46 -17.36
CA MET A 208 11.22 1.92 -16.01
C MET A 208 11.37 0.39 -16.02
N CYS A 209 10.59 -0.33 -16.83
CA CYS A 209 10.76 -1.77 -16.98
C CYS A 209 12.16 -2.13 -17.50
N LYS A 210 12.71 -1.37 -18.47
CA LYS A 210 14.10 -1.52 -18.93
C LYS A 210 15.11 -1.31 -17.81
N LYS A 211 14.94 -0.28 -16.98
CA LYS A 211 15.80 -0.04 -15.81
C LYS A 211 15.73 -1.17 -14.79
N LEU A 212 14.57 -1.76 -14.59
CA LEU A 212 14.35 -2.93 -13.74
C LEU A 212 14.75 -4.24 -14.42
N LYS A 213 15.37 -4.19 -15.63
CA LYS A 213 15.80 -5.35 -16.42
C LYS A 213 14.68 -6.34 -16.71
N PHE A 214 13.45 -5.85 -16.86
CA PHE A 214 12.23 -6.63 -17.01
C PHE A 214 12.01 -7.68 -15.91
N ASP A 215 12.55 -7.43 -14.72
CA ASP A 215 12.30 -8.25 -13.55
C ASP A 215 10.82 -8.11 -13.15
N ARG A 216 10.02 -9.14 -13.47
CA ARG A 216 8.58 -9.15 -13.28
C ARG A 216 8.17 -8.86 -11.83
N ARG A 217 8.91 -9.41 -10.87
CA ARG A 217 8.65 -9.20 -9.45
C ARG A 217 8.78 -7.72 -9.07
N LYS A 218 9.89 -7.10 -9.47
CA LYS A 218 10.13 -5.67 -9.18
C LYS A 218 9.13 -4.77 -9.90
N ILE A 219 8.76 -5.11 -11.13
CA ILE A 219 7.75 -4.36 -11.90
C ILE A 219 6.41 -4.43 -11.18
N SER A 220 5.95 -5.61 -10.79
CA SER A 220 4.69 -5.78 -10.09
C SER A 220 4.68 -5.08 -8.74
N GLN A 221 5.76 -5.19 -7.97
CA GLN A 221 5.90 -4.56 -6.67
C GLN A 221 5.97 -3.04 -6.75
N GLU A 222 6.89 -2.49 -7.56
CA GLU A 222 7.23 -1.07 -7.56
C GLU A 222 6.35 -0.23 -8.49
N LEU A 223 5.84 -0.82 -9.57
CA LEU A 223 5.06 -0.10 -10.57
C LEU A 223 3.57 -0.47 -10.55
N GLU A 224 3.23 -1.75 -10.40
CA GLU A 224 1.84 -2.20 -10.46
C GLU A 224 1.15 -2.22 -9.09
N CYS A 225 1.86 -1.97 -8.00
CA CYS A 225 1.35 -2.07 -6.62
C CYS A 225 0.69 -3.43 -6.35
N ALA A 226 1.28 -4.51 -6.86
CA ALA A 226 0.78 -5.87 -6.70
C ALA A 226 1.54 -6.61 -5.59
N PHE A 227 0.81 -7.32 -4.74
CA PHE A 227 1.42 -8.22 -3.78
C PHE A 227 1.84 -9.49 -4.52
N LEU A 228 3.12 -9.81 -4.49
CA LEU A 228 3.68 -11.06 -4.97
C LEU A 228 4.35 -11.79 -3.82
N GLY A 229 4.32 -13.11 -3.84
CA GLY A 229 5.05 -13.92 -2.87
C GLY A 229 6.54 -13.58 -2.85
N SER A 230 7.19 -13.74 -1.69
CA SER A 230 8.64 -13.57 -1.55
C SER A 230 9.35 -14.51 -2.53
N GLY A 231 10.39 -14.03 -3.23
CA GLY A 231 11.04 -14.75 -4.34
C GLY A 231 11.76 -16.05 -3.97
N ASP A 232 11.76 -16.43 -2.70
CA ASP A 232 12.33 -17.68 -2.17
C ASP A 232 11.25 -18.78 -1.97
N ASN A 233 10.04 -18.55 -2.45
CA ASN A 233 8.98 -19.54 -2.35
C ASN A 233 9.25 -20.71 -3.30
N VAL A 234 9.09 -21.94 -2.79
CA VAL A 234 9.16 -23.19 -3.58
C VAL A 234 8.12 -23.20 -4.70
N ILE A 235 7.01 -22.48 -4.52
CA ILE A 235 5.95 -22.32 -5.51
C ILE A 235 6.09 -20.92 -6.15
N PRO A 236 6.12 -20.82 -7.48
CA PRO A 236 6.14 -19.53 -8.18
C PRO A 236 4.98 -18.62 -7.77
N ALA A 237 5.24 -17.31 -7.71
CA ALA A 237 4.26 -16.34 -7.24
C ALA A 237 2.97 -16.29 -8.09
N ASP A 238 3.09 -16.46 -9.40
CA ASP A 238 1.96 -16.58 -10.34
C ASP A 238 1.09 -17.81 -10.07
N THR A 239 1.72 -18.93 -9.70
CA THR A 239 1.00 -20.14 -9.27
C THR A 239 0.26 -19.90 -7.96
N ILE A 240 0.85 -19.17 -7.00
CA ILE A 240 0.19 -18.80 -5.75
C ILE A 240 -1.01 -17.89 -6.03
N GLU A 241 -0.83 -16.89 -6.90
CA GLU A 241 -1.91 -15.97 -7.29
C GLU A 241 -3.09 -16.72 -7.94
N ASP A 242 -2.81 -17.68 -8.82
CA ASP A 242 -3.85 -18.51 -9.42
C ASP A 242 -4.52 -19.46 -8.41
N LEU A 243 -3.78 -19.98 -7.45
CA LEU A 243 -4.33 -20.77 -6.35
C LEU A 243 -5.21 -19.92 -5.44
N MET A 244 -4.81 -18.67 -5.14
CA MET A 244 -5.59 -17.77 -4.30
C MET A 244 -6.95 -17.40 -4.92
N LYS A 245 -7.07 -17.33 -6.25
CA LYS A 245 -8.35 -17.12 -6.94
C LYS A 245 -9.34 -18.27 -6.71
N ASN A 246 -8.83 -19.46 -6.37
CA ASN A 246 -9.63 -20.65 -6.11
C ASN A 246 -9.88 -20.90 -4.61
N VAL A 247 -9.37 -20.03 -3.74
CA VAL A 247 -9.65 -20.12 -2.30
C VAL A 247 -11.10 -19.72 -2.06
N CYS A 248 -11.84 -20.61 -1.44
CA CYS A 248 -13.21 -20.38 -1.03
C CYS A 248 -13.41 -20.83 0.41
N ASP A 249 -14.38 -20.25 1.08
CA ASP A 249 -14.78 -20.71 2.41
C ASP A 249 -15.29 -22.16 2.35
N PRO A 250 -15.05 -22.95 3.41
CA PRO A 250 -15.60 -24.29 3.50
C PRO A 250 -17.13 -24.25 3.54
N LEU A 251 -17.80 -25.21 2.91
CA LEU A 251 -19.25 -25.37 2.96
C LEU A 251 -19.74 -25.61 4.39
N GLU A 252 -18.95 -26.35 5.17
CA GLU A 252 -19.28 -26.72 6.54
C GLU A 252 -18.00 -26.80 7.38
N VAL A 253 -18.13 -26.47 8.67
CA VAL A 253 -17.04 -26.57 9.64
C VAL A 253 -17.54 -27.34 10.85
N TRP A 254 -16.89 -28.48 11.16
CA TRP A 254 -17.29 -29.38 12.22
C TRP A 254 -16.19 -29.56 13.27
N VAL A 255 -16.58 -30.21 14.38
CA VAL A 255 -15.65 -30.62 15.44
C VAL A 255 -14.78 -29.46 15.96
N GLY A 256 -15.44 -28.38 16.41
CA GLY A 256 -14.72 -27.27 17.04
C GLY A 256 -13.66 -26.61 16.13
N ASN A 257 -13.97 -26.44 14.85
CA ASN A 257 -13.09 -25.86 13.83
C ASN A 257 -11.94 -26.77 13.35
N SER A 258 -12.01 -28.07 13.63
CA SER A 258 -10.95 -29.01 13.24
C SER A 258 -11.21 -29.73 11.90
N LEU A 259 -12.46 -29.73 11.39
CA LEU A 259 -12.80 -30.34 10.13
C LEU A 259 -13.50 -29.33 9.22
N HIS A 260 -12.87 -29.01 8.11
CA HIS A 260 -13.39 -28.12 7.08
C HIS A 260 -13.82 -28.93 5.85
N VAL A 261 -15.06 -28.74 5.38
CA VAL A 261 -15.63 -29.45 4.24
C VAL A 261 -15.87 -28.48 3.10
N TRP A 262 -15.08 -28.56 2.04
CA TRP A 262 -15.24 -27.74 0.82
C TRP A 262 -16.12 -28.39 -0.25
N LYS A 263 -16.29 -29.70 -0.17
CA LYS A 263 -17.12 -30.45 -1.11
C LYS A 263 -17.74 -31.67 -0.40
N GLN A 264 -19.04 -31.86 -0.56
CA GLN A 264 -19.71 -33.01 0.00
C GLN A 264 -19.18 -34.32 -0.62
N PRO A 265 -18.97 -35.36 0.19
CA PRO A 265 -18.58 -36.67 -0.31
C PRO A 265 -19.64 -37.24 -1.23
N LYS A 266 -19.21 -37.90 -2.30
CA LYS A 266 -20.11 -38.60 -3.23
C LYS A 266 -20.21 -40.08 -2.85
N GLU A 267 -21.41 -40.59 -2.85
CA GLU A 267 -21.67 -42.02 -2.60
C GLU A 267 -20.91 -42.89 -3.62
N GLY A 268 -20.28 -43.96 -3.15
CA GLY A 268 -19.47 -44.86 -3.98
C GLY A 268 -18.00 -44.49 -4.15
N ASN A 269 -17.55 -43.28 -3.70
CA ASN A 269 -16.14 -42.89 -3.74
C ASN A 269 -15.40 -43.32 -2.46
N ARG A 270 -14.11 -43.67 -2.61
CA ARG A 270 -13.20 -43.84 -1.46
C ARG A 270 -12.51 -42.53 -1.17
N TYR A 271 -12.51 -42.12 0.10
CA TYR A 271 -11.82 -40.93 0.60
C TYR A 271 -10.75 -41.37 1.59
N ILE A 272 -9.58 -40.78 1.49
CA ILE A 272 -8.45 -40.97 2.44
C ILE A 272 -8.37 -39.72 3.27
N MET A 273 -8.47 -39.86 4.59
CA MET A 273 -8.11 -38.78 5.54
C MET A 273 -6.64 -38.92 5.86
N GLY A 274 -5.90 -37.84 5.63
CA GLY A 274 -4.48 -37.71 6.00
C GLY A 274 -4.31 -36.92 7.29
#